data_7ddcfee44601febe4e0e448c0a3808f2
#
_entry.id   7ddcfee44601febe4e0e448c0a3808f2
#
_cell.length_a   1.000
_cell.length_b   1.000
_cell.length_c   1.000
_cell.angle_alpha   90.00
_cell.angle_beta   90.00
_cell.angle_gamma   90.00
#
_symmetry.space_group_name_H-M   'P 1'
#
loop_
_entity.id
_entity.type
_entity.pdbx_description
1 polymer ?
#
loop_
_entity_poly.entity_id
_entity_poly.type
_entity_poly.pdbx_seq_one_letter_code
_entity_poly.pdbx_strand_id
1 'polypeptide(L)'
;MTSPSRNKGSRIEREVAQKFRDMGFEAHRVDEKRGQLGKDKSTDVHVFLEGKDKPPTTIEIKGRKNGEGFSVLERWKGDNDLLILKRNHRQPAVFMDLDQLEKLLKPWGTY
;
A
#
# COMPACT_ATOMS: atom_id res chain seq x y z
N MET A 1 18.21 -10.08 17.74
CA MET A 1 18.58 -10.23 16.34
C MET A 1 17.35 -10.28 15.45
N THR A 2 17.32 -9.50 14.40
CA THR A 2 16.18 -9.45 13.50
C THR A 2 16.25 -10.58 12.49
N SER A 3 15.11 -11.19 12.21
CA SER A 3 15.05 -12.24 11.20
C SER A 3 15.13 -11.60 9.80
N PRO A 4 15.59 -12.35 8.80
CA PRO A 4 15.63 -11.83 7.42
C PRO A 4 14.26 -11.43 6.91
N SER A 5 13.19 -12.12 7.32
CA SER A 5 11.85 -11.78 6.87
C SER A 5 11.38 -10.45 7.49
N ARG A 6 11.77 -10.18 8.72
CA ARG A 6 11.43 -8.89 9.34
C ARG A 6 12.17 -7.74 8.64
N ASN A 7 13.45 -7.94 8.34
CA ASN A 7 14.22 -6.93 7.63
C ASN A 7 13.64 -6.65 6.25
N LYS A 8 13.19 -7.69 5.57
CA LYS A 8 12.58 -7.55 4.26
C LYS A 8 11.28 -6.74 4.35
N GLY A 9 10.46 -7.04 5.35
CA GLY A 9 9.21 -6.33 5.54
C GLY A 9 9.44 -4.84 5.77
N SER A 10 10.38 -4.51 6.65
CA SER A 10 10.69 -3.10 6.92
C SER A 10 11.21 -2.37 5.69
N ARG A 11 12.02 -3.06 4.89
CA ARG A 11 12.55 -2.46 3.67
C ARG A 11 11.44 -2.13 2.68
N ILE A 12 10.52 -3.07 2.47
CA ILE A 12 9.41 -2.86 1.54
C ILE A 12 8.51 -1.72 2.02
N GLU A 13 8.25 -1.67 3.33
CA GLU A 13 7.44 -0.59 3.89
C GLU A 13 8.08 0.77 3.64
N ARG A 14 9.40 0.88 3.84
CA ARG A 14 10.11 2.12 3.58
C ARG A 14 10.08 2.50 2.11
N GLU A 15 10.22 1.54 1.23
CA GLU A 15 10.17 1.80 -0.21
C GLU A 15 8.80 2.33 -0.62
N VAL A 16 7.74 1.74 -0.10
CA VAL A 16 6.39 2.17 -0.45
C VAL A 16 6.12 3.58 0.10
N ALA A 17 6.49 3.82 1.36
CA ALA A 17 6.31 5.15 1.94
C ALA A 17 7.07 6.20 1.12
N GLN A 18 8.30 5.87 0.69
CA GLN A 18 9.10 6.80 -0.09
C GLN A 18 8.49 7.08 -1.46
N LYS A 19 7.89 6.07 -2.09
CA LYS A 19 7.20 6.28 -3.36
C LYS A 19 6.09 7.31 -3.23
N PHE A 20 5.32 7.25 -2.16
CA PHE A 20 4.25 8.23 -1.96
C PHE A 20 4.80 9.62 -1.63
N ARG A 21 5.91 9.69 -0.91
CA ARG A 21 6.57 10.99 -0.70
C ARG A 21 7.06 11.58 -2.00
N ASP A 22 7.59 10.73 -2.89
CA ASP A 22 8.06 11.18 -4.19
C ASP A 22 6.90 11.67 -5.08
N MET A 23 5.69 11.20 -4.82
CA MET A 23 4.50 11.70 -5.51
C MET A 23 4.04 13.05 -4.95
N GLY A 24 4.60 13.49 -3.84
CA GLY A 24 4.25 14.76 -3.23
C GLY A 24 3.31 14.67 -2.04
N PHE A 25 3.14 13.48 -1.47
CA PHE A 25 2.27 13.29 -0.31
C PHE A 25 3.10 13.05 0.95
N GLU A 26 2.54 13.40 2.09
CA GLU A 26 3.13 13.01 3.35
C GLU A 26 2.80 11.54 3.59
N ALA A 27 3.82 10.76 3.94
CA ALA A 27 3.64 9.33 4.18
C ALA A 27 4.65 8.86 5.22
N HIS A 28 4.21 7.93 6.06
CA HIS A 28 5.04 7.40 7.15
C HIS A 28 4.77 5.92 7.35
N ARG A 29 5.82 5.20 7.70
CA ARG A 29 5.65 3.87 8.23
C ARG A 29 4.97 3.98 9.59
N VAL A 30 4.11 3.03 9.90
CA VAL A 30 3.53 2.96 11.24
C VAL A 30 4.62 2.41 12.18
N ASP A 31 4.97 3.20 13.19
CA ASP A 31 5.93 2.78 14.19
C ASP A 31 5.29 1.67 15.04
N GLU A 32 6.03 0.58 15.24
CA GLU A 32 5.53 -0.53 16.04
C GLU A 32 5.05 -0.08 17.42
N LYS A 33 5.78 0.85 18.04
CA LYS A 33 5.41 1.35 19.37
C LYS A 33 4.10 2.12 19.33
N ARG A 34 3.89 2.87 18.26
CA ARG A 34 2.66 3.63 18.10
C ARG A 34 1.54 2.75 17.59
N GLY A 35 1.89 1.72 16.83
CA GLY A 35 0.91 0.77 16.35
C GLY A 35 0.21 0.05 17.48
N GLN A 36 0.86 -0.07 18.62
CA GLN A 36 0.26 -0.69 19.78
C GLN A 36 -0.86 0.16 20.37
N LEU A 37 -0.80 1.45 20.15
CA LEU A 37 -1.84 2.37 20.63
C LEU A 37 -3.06 2.32 19.73
N GLY A 38 -2.87 1.98 18.48
CA GLY A 38 -3.95 1.82 17.54
C GLY A 38 -4.48 0.41 17.58
N LYS A 39 -5.70 0.24 17.20
CA LYS A 39 -6.31 -1.08 17.17
C LYS A 39 -6.03 -1.82 15.89
N ASP A 40 -5.56 -1.11 14.89
CA ASP A 40 -5.32 -1.69 13.59
C ASP A 40 -3.88 -2.14 13.49
N LYS A 41 -3.65 -3.40 13.82
CA LYS A 41 -2.32 -3.98 13.79
C LYS A 41 -1.88 -4.36 12.39
N SER A 42 -2.77 -4.28 11.43
CA SER A 42 -2.44 -4.68 10.06
C SER A 42 -1.94 -3.54 9.21
N THR A 43 -2.06 -2.29 9.68
CA THR A 43 -1.63 -1.14 8.92
C THR A 43 -0.12 -0.96 8.98
N ASP A 44 0.51 -0.87 7.83
CA ASP A 44 1.96 -0.73 7.74
C ASP A 44 2.41 0.69 7.38
N VAL A 45 1.61 1.39 6.60
CA VAL A 45 1.96 2.73 6.11
C VAL A 45 0.73 3.62 6.15
N HIS A 46 0.93 4.88 6.55
CA HIS A 46 -0.09 5.92 6.46
C HIS A 46 0.30 6.90 5.37
N VAL A 47 -0.63 7.21 4.48
CA VAL A 47 -0.42 8.20 3.43
C VAL A 47 -1.53 9.24 3.53
N PHE A 48 -1.16 10.51 3.58
CA PHE A 48 -2.13 11.59 3.72
C PHE A 48 -2.53 12.11 2.33
N LEU A 49 -3.40 11.36 1.68
CA LEU A 49 -3.84 11.69 0.32
C LEU A 49 -4.76 12.91 0.28
N GLU A 50 -5.49 13.14 1.38
CA GLU A 50 -6.43 14.26 1.44
C GLU A 50 -5.85 15.46 2.20
N GLY A 51 -4.59 15.40 2.59
CA GLY A 51 -3.94 16.46 3.34
C GLY A 51 -3.70 16.07 4.78
N LYS A 52 -2.83 16.83 5.45
CA LYS A 52 -2.40 16.51 6.81
C LYS A 52 -3.51 16.62 7.84
N ASP A 53 -4.54 17.40 7.55
CA ASP A 53 -5.63 17.64 8.49
C ASP A 53 -6.72 16.59 8.41
N LYS A 54 -6.61 15.66 7.49
CA LYS A 54 -7.58 14.59 7.30
C LYS A 54 -7.00 13.27 7.74
N PRO A 55 -7.86 12.29 8.09
CA PRO A 55 -7.34 10.96 8.41
C PRO A 55 -6.54 10.39 7.25
N PRO A 56 -5.45 9.68 7.54
CA PRO A 56 -4.63 9.11 6.47
C PRO A 56 -5.31 7.92 5.81
N THR A 57 -4.88 7.66 4.58
CA THR A 57 -5.19 6.40 3.92
C THR A 57 -4.25 5.35 4.52
N THR A 58 -4.80 4.24 4.94
CA THR A 58 -4.02 3.18 5.57
C THR A 58 -3.68 2.10 4.55
N ILE A 59 -2.47 1.59 4.62
CA ILE A 59 -1.97 0.62 3.68
C ILE A 59 -1.35 -0.55 4.43
N GLU A 60 -1.76 -1.76 4.09
CA GLU A 60 -1.09 -2.96 4.54
C GLU A 60 -0.28 -3.52 3.38
N ILE A 61 0.94 -3.97 3.67
CA ILE A 61 1.86 -4.41 2.64
C ILE A 61 2.19 -5.88 2.86
N LYS A 62 2.09 -6.66 1.80
CA LYS A 62 2.45 -8.07 1.82
C LYS A 62 3.52 -8.32 0.78
N GLY A 63 4.71 -8.69 1.23
CA GLY A 63 5.78 -9.11 0.34
C GLY A 63 5.90 -10.62 0.38
N ARG A 64 5.90 -11.23 -0.78
CA ARG A 64 6.06 -12.67 -0.91
C ARG A 64 7.13 -12.95 -1.94
N LYS A 65 8.10 -13.77 -1.57
CA LYS A 65 9.26 -14.05 -2.42
C LYS A 65 8.86 -14.53 -3.81
N ASN A 66 7.90 -15.42 -3.87
CA ASN A 66 7.46 -16.00 -5.14
C ASN A 66 6.06 -15.54 -5.54
N GLY A 67 5.58 -14.44 -4.94
CA GLY A 67 4.27 -13.92 -5.28
C GLY A 67 3.12 -14.81 -4.86
N GLU A 68 3.30 -15.56 -3.78
CA GLU A 68 2.25 -16.47 -3.31
C GLU A 68 0.96 -15.69 -3.06
N GLY A 69 -0.12 -16.17 -3.65
CA GLY A 69 -1.42 -15.52 -3.56
C GLY A 69 -1.60 -14.39 -4.55
N PHE A 70 -0.54 -14.01 -5.27
CA PHE A 70 -0.62 -12.89 -6.21
C PHE A 70 -0.79 -13.35 -7.65
N SER A 71 -0.30 -14.54 -7.99
CA SER A 71 -0.23 -14.98 -9.37
C SER A 71 -1.59 -15.06 -10.05
N VAL A 72 -2.61 -15.46 -9.32
CA VAL A 72 -3.97 -15.50 -9.88
C VAL A 72 -4.45 -14.10 -10.25
N LEU A 73 -4.25 -13.15 -9.35
CA LEU A 73 -4.66 -11.77 -9.59
C LEU A 73 -3.89 -11.16 -10.76
N GLU A 74 -2.59 -11.43 -10.83
CA GLU A 74 -1.76 -10.94 -11.91
C GLU A 74 -2.19 -11.51 -13.24
N ARG A 75 -2.52 -12.79 -13.26
CA ARG A 75 -2.99 -13.45 -14.49
C ARG A 75 -4.33 -12.87 -14.94
N TRP A 76 -5.25 -12.69 -13.98
CA TRP A 76 -6.57 -12.14 -14.32
C TRP A 76 -6.47 -10.70 -14.81
N LYS A 77 -5.59 -9.91 -14.22
CA LYS A 77 -5.41 -8.53 -14.67
C LYS A 77 -4.80 -8.49 -16.07
N GLY A 78 -3.83 -9.35 -16.33
CA GLY A 78 -3.15 -9.38 -17.62
C GLY A 78 -2.59 -8.02 -17.98
N ASP A 79 -2.85 -7.59 -19.19
CA ASP A 79 -2.36 -6.30 -19.70
C ASP A 79 -3.32 -5.14 -19.42
N ASN A 80 -4.39 -5.39 -18.68
CA ASN A 80 -5.32 -4.31 -18.35
C ASN A 80 -4.73 -3.42 -17.25
N ASP A 81 -5.18 -2.18 -17.23
CA ASP A 81 -4.72 -1.22 -16.23
C ASP A 81 -5.24 -1.57 -14.84
N LEU A 82 -6.45 -2.07 -14.77
CA LEU A 82 -7.10 -2.39 -13.50
C LEU A 82 -7.78 -3.74 -13.57
N LEU A 83 -7.88 -4.37 -12.42
CA LEU A 83 -8.72 -5.54 -12.23
C LEU A 83 -9.73 -5.20 -11.14
N ILE A 84 -11.01 -5.38 -11.43
CA ILE A 84 -12.06 -5.18 -10.42
C ILE A 84 -12.52 -6.54 -9.93
N LEU A 85 -12.53 -6.70 -8.63
CA LEU A 85 -12.94 -7.94 -7.98
C LEU A 85 -14.25 -7.70 -7.26
N LYS A 86 -15.24 -8.53 -7.54
CA LYS A 86 -16.57 -8.36 -6.95
C LYS A 86 -17.08 -9.68 -6.39
N ARG A 87 -17.35 -9.70 -5.11
CA ARG A 87 -18.05 -10.81 -4.47
C ARG A 87 -19.47 -10.38 -4.13
N ASN A 88 -20.36 -11.35 -4.04
CA ASN A 88 -21.75 -11.05 -3.66
C ASN A 88 -21.77 -10.36 -2.30
N HIS A 89 -22.59 -9.34 -2.20
CA HIS A 89 -22.83 -8.60 -0.95
C HIS A 89 -21.59 -7.92 -0.39
N ARG A 90 -20.56 -7.71 -1.21
CA ARG A 90 -19.35 -7.00 -0.82
C ARG A 90 -19.06 -5.87 -1.78
N GLN A 91 -18.40 -4.85 -1.29
CA GLN A 91 -17.95 -3.77 -2.14
C GLN A 91 -16.94 -4.30 -3.16
N PRO A 92 -16.99 -3.81 -4.39
CA PRO A 92 -15.94 -4.15 -5.35
C PRO A 92 -14.59 -3.68 -4.84
N ALA A 93 -13.56 -4.45 -5.15
CA ALA A 93 -12.18 -4.09 -4.83
C ALA A 93 -11.42 -3.91 -6.13
N VAL A 94 -10.35 -3.13 -6.07
CA VAL A 94 -9.52 -2.88 -7.24
C VAL A 94 -8.12 -3.42 -7.00
N PHE A 95 -7.57 -4.06 -8.03
CA PHE A 95 -6.18 -4.48 -8.05
C PHE A 95 -5.49 -3.77 -9.21
N MET A 96 -4.38 -3.13 -8.95
CA MET A 96 -3.61 -2.41 -9.95
C MET A 96 -2.15 -2.36 -9.54
N ASP A 97 -1.27 -2.14 -10.49
CA ASP A 97 0.13 -1.91 -10.18
C ASP A 97 0.30 -0.54 -9.54
N LEU A 98 1.29 -0.41 -8.67
CA LEU A 98 1.55 0.85 -7.99
C LEU A 98 1.86 1.98 -8.98
N ASP A 99 2.50 1.66 -10.10
CA ASP A 99 2.77 2.66 -11.14
C ASP A 99 1.48 3.24 -11.72
N GLN A 100 0.45 2.42 -11.85
CA GLN A 100 -0.85 2.91 -12.33
C GLN A 100 -1.47 3.84 -11.30
N LEU A 101 -1.38 3.48 -10.03
CA LEU A 101 -1.88 4.34 -8.97
C LEU A 101 -1.13 5.67 -8.95
N GLU A 102 0.17 5.63 -9.18
CA GLU A 102 0.97 6.85 -9.25
C GLU A 102 0.45 7.78 -10.33
N LYS A 103 0.14 7.26 -11.50
CA LYS A 103 -0.40 8.08 -12.60
C LYS A 103 -1.72 8.72 -12.21
N LEU A 104 -2.55 8.01 -11.47
CA LEU A 104 -3.84 8.54 -11.07
C LEU A 104 -3.71 9.61 -9.99
N LEU A 105 -2.73 9.50 -9.12
CA LEU A 105 -2.56 10.41 -7.99
C LEU A 105 -1.68 11.62 -8.30
N LYS A 106 -0.88 11.55 -9.35
CA LYS A 106 0.08 12.60 -9.68
C LYS A 106 -0.51 14.01 -9.70
N PRO A 107 -1.69 14.22 -10.30
CA PRO A 107 -2.27 15.57 -10.33
C PRO A 107 -2.61 16.11 -8.95
N TRP A 108 -2.70 15.28 -7.94
CA TRP A 108 -3.13 15.66 -6.60
C TRP A 108 -1.97 15.84 -5.63
N GLY A 109 -0.77 15.39 -6.01
CA GLY A 109 0.40 15.54 -5.16
C GLY A 109 1.07 16.90 -5.35
N THR A 110 1.92 17.26 -4.39
CA THR A 110 2.71 18.50 -4.47
C THR A 110 4.13 18.13 -4.84
N TYR A 111 4.42 18.17 -6.10
CA TYR A 111 5.75 17.83 -6.59
C TYR A 111 6.67 19.03 -6.61
#